data_b3b564aa48bbe933765330545856a66b
#
_entry.id   b3b564aa48bbe933765330545856a66b
#
_cell.length_a   1.000
_cell.length_b   1.000
_cell.length_c   1.000
_cell.angle_alpha   90.00
_cell.angle_beta   90.00
_cell.angle_gamma   90.00
#
_symmetry.space_group_name_H-M   'P 1'
#
loop_
_entity.id
_entity.type
_entity.pdbx_description
1 polymer ?
#
loop_
_entity_poly.entity_id
_entity_poly.type
_entity_poly.pdbx_seq_one_letter_code
_entity_poly.pdbx_strand_id
1 'polypeptide(L)'
;LVMLGILVALMNKAGGSAAFGRWASTHIHSRAGAQFATLLLGVMIFVDDYFNCLTVGSVMRPVTDSHKVSRAKLAYIIDSTAAPICIIAPISSWAAAVNSYVPADAGISGFQLFLRTIPYNLYAILTIAMVFYICYTGFDFGQMKLHEDNAAKGDVFTTGGEEFEQVSEQEVNPNGKVIDLVLPVAVLIVSAIGAMVYTGFLGGADNVISAFAGCDAETSLIFASVVTILFMMALYLPRKVITFKSFMDSLSEGFKLMVPAVTILVFAWTLKGVGDAMGLAQFVGSVVGDHASASIFIPVVLFAVAVFLSFSTGTSWGCLLYTSPSPRDA
;
A
#
# COMPACT_ATOMS: atom_id res chain seq x y z
N LEU A 1 -4.39 9.30 -0.29
CA LEU A 1 -3.37 9.06 0.74
C LEU A 1 -3.76 9.66 2.09
N VAL A 2 -3.98 10.99 2.21
CA VAL A 2 -4.29 11.65 3.49
C VAL A 2 -5.50 11.02 4.18
N MET A 3 -6.58 10.77 3.46
CA MET A 3 -7.78 10.12 4.00
C MET A 3 -7.48 8.72 4.57
N LEU A 4 -6.63 7.96 3.90
CA LEU A 4 -6.21 6.63 4.38
C LEU A 4 -5.40 6.74 5.68
N GLY A 5 -4.50 7.72 5.78
CA GLY A 5 -3.79 8.01 7.04
C GLY A 5 -4.74 8.36 8.20
N ILE A 6 -5.80 9.13 7.91
CA ILE A 6 -6.84 9.45 8.89
C ILE A 6 -7.57 8.18 9.36
N LEU A 7 -7.91 7.27 8.45
CA LEU A 7 -8.54 5.99 8.81
C LEU A 7 -7.65 5.18 9.75
N VAL A 8 -6.35 5.08 9.46
CA VAL A 8 -5.38 4.37 10.32
C VAL A 8 -5.30 5.02 11.70
N ALA A 9 -5.16 6.35 11.77
CA ALA A 9 -5.10 7.08 13.03
C ALA A 9 -6.36 6.85 13.88
N LEU A 10 -7.54 6.89 13.26
CA LEU A 10 -8.81 6.63 13.94
C LEU A 10 -8.92 5.18 14.46
N MET A 11 -8.55 4.18 13.65
CA MET A 11 -8.58 2.77 14.05
C MET A 11 -7.61 2.49 15.21
N ASN A 12 -6.42 3.09 15.18
CA ASN A 12 -5.44 2.96 16.24
C ASN A 12 -5.95 3.62 17.53
N LYS A 13 -6.45 4.84 17.46
CA LYS A 13 -6.95 5.59 18.63
C LYS A 13 -8.20 4.95 19.25
N ALA A 14 -9.05 4.36 18.42
CA ALA A 14 -10.19 3.56 18.87
C ALA A 14 -9.77 2.27 19.58
N GLY A 15 -8.50 1.87 19.48
CA GLY A 15 -7.98 0.65 20.09
C GLY A 15 -8.28 -0.62 19.29
N GLY A 16 -8.78 -0.49 18.07
CA GLY A 16 -9.11 -1.63 17.20
C GLY A 16 -7.88 -2.47 16.88
N SER A 17 -6.76 -1.84 16.50
CA SER A 17 -5.48 -2.50 16.20
C SER A 17 -4.96 -3.26 17.42
N ALA A 18 -4.96 -2.64 18.61
CA ALA A 18 -4.51 -3.27 19.85
C ALA A 18 -5.44 -4.42 20.29
N ALA A 19 -6.75 -4.27 20.08
CA ALA A 19 -7.72 -5.33 20.36
C ALA A 19 -7.51 -6.55 19.43
N PHE A 20 -7.27 -6.32 18.15
CA PHE A 20 -6.94 -7.39 17.22
C PHE A 20 -5.61 -8.05 17.59
N GLY A 21 -4.59 -7.28 17.97
CA GLY A 21 -3.32 -7.81 18.45
C GLY A 21 -3.50 -8.72 19.67
N ARG A 22 -4.29 -8.32 20.67
CA ARG A 22 -4.64 -9.16 21.82
C ARG A 22 -5.39 -10.43 21.42
N TRP A 23 -6.38 -10.33 20.55
CA TRP A 23 -7.12 -11.48 20.03
C TRP A 23 -6.19 -12.43 19.26
N ALA A 24 -5.36 -11.91 18.38
CA ALA A 24 -4.41 -12.69 17.60
C ALA A 24 -3.39 -13.40 18.50
N SER A 25 -2.86 -12.73 19.53
CA SER A 25 -1.90 -13.34 20.48
C SER A 25 -2.50 -14.47 21.32
N THR A 26 -3.82 -14.51 21.48
CA THR A 26 -4.50 -15.63 22.17
C THR A 26 -4.81 -16.82 21.25
N HIS A 27 -4.88 -16.60 19.94
CA HIS A 27 -5.22 -17.64 18.96
C HIS A 27 -3.99 -18.13 18.17
N ILE A 28 -2.98 -17.30 18.08
CA ILE A 28 -1.72 -17.63 17.42
C ILE A 28 -0.75 -18.14 18.50
N HIS A 29 -0.26 -19.37 18.35
CA HIS A 29 0.58 -20.01 19.34
C HIS A 29 2.00 -20.30 18.83
N SER A 30 2.34 -19.87 17.64
CA SER A 30 3.65 -20.14 17.04
C SER A 30 4.21 -18.93 16.30
N ARG A 31 5.53 -18.86 16.23
CA ARG A 31 6.27 -17.84 15.48
C ARG A 31 5.88 -17.84 13.99
N ALA A 32 5.79 -19.04 13.38
CA ALA A 32 5.30 -19.19 12.01
C ALA A 32 3.86 -18.70 11.86
N GLY A 33 2.99 -19.02 12.83
CA GLY A 33 1.60 -18.55 12.85
C GLY A 33 1.49 -17.02 12.84
N ALA A 34 2.34 -16.31 13.61
CA ALA A 34 2.38 -14.85 13.61
C ALA A 34 2.81 -14.27 12.24
N GLN A 35 3.79 -14.90 11.60
CA GLN A 35 4.25 -14.51 10.27
C GLN A 35 3.17 -14.77 9.20
N PHE A 36 2.52 -15.94 9.24
CA PHE A 36 1.41 -16.25 8.33
C PHE A 36 0.19 -15.36 8.54
N ALA A 37 -0.14 -15.00 9.78
CA ALA A 37 -1.21 -14.05 10.06
C ALA A 37 -0.88 -12.65 9.50
N THR A 38 0.38 -12.23 9.59
CA THR A 38 0.86 -10.98 8.98
C THR A 38 0.71 -11.03 7.45
N LEU A 39 1.18 -12.10 6.83
CA LEU A 39 1.07 -12.33 5.39
C LEU A 39 -0.41 -12.32 4.94
N LEU A 40 -1.26 -13.05 5.64
CA LEU A 40 -2.69 -13.13 5.29
C LEU A 40 -3.37 -11.76 5.41
N LEU A 41 -3.09 -11.01 6.48
CA LEU A 41 -3.64 -9.68 6.67
C LEU A 41 -3.13 -8.72 5.57
N GLY A 42 -1.84 -8.81 5.21
CA GLY A 42 -1.26 -8.06 4.10
C GLY A 42 -1.93 -8.35 2.76
N VAL A 43 -2.20 -9.62 2.47
CA VAL A 43 -2.94 -10.02 1.26
C VAL A 43 -4.39 -9.52 1.28
N MET A 44 -5.05 -9.50 2.43
CA MET A 44 -6.44 -9.03 2.54
C MET A 44 -6.59 -7.52 2.34
N ILE A 45 -5.57 -6.75 2.68
CA ILE A 45 -5.58 -5.28 2.56
C ILE A 45 -4.89 -4.87 1.25
N PHE A 46 -5.49 -5.21 0.12
CA PHE A 46 -4.94 -5.03 -1.23
C PHE A 46 -5.32 -3.72 -1.92
N VAL A 47 -6.11 -2.87 -1.28
CA VAL A 47 -6.68 -1.66 -1.91
C VAL A 47 -5.61 -0.63 -2.21
N ASP A 48 -4.67 -0.45 -1.27
CA ASP A 48 -3.59 0.53 -1.36
C ASP A 48 -2.39 0.07 -0.54
N ASP A 49 -1.18 0.22 -1.07
CA ASP A 49 0.06 -0.26 -0.45
C ASP A 49 0.45 0.53 0.80
N TYR A 50 0.28 1.86 0.83
CA TYR A 50 0.55 2.67 2.02
C TYR A 50 -0.43 2.34 3.15
N PHE A 51 -1.70 2.20 2.82
CA PHE A 51 -2.73 1.78 3.78
C PHE A 51 -2.42 0.38 4.33
N ASN A 52 -1.99 -0.54 3.47
CA ASN A 52 -1.54 -1.87 3.85
C ASN A 52 -0.39 -1.78 4.87
N CYS A 53 0.72 -1.13 4.51
CA CYS A 53 1.90 -1.01 5.37
C CYS A 53 1.56 -0.47 6.75
N LEU A 54 0.79 0.62 6.81
CA LEU A 54 0.44 1.26 8.07
C LEU A 54 -0.50 0.42 8.93
N THR A 55 -1.52 -0.17 8.30
CA THR A 55 -2.53 -0.96 9.02
C THR A 55 -1.93 -2.27 9.50
N VAL A 56 -1.31 -3.05 8.61
CA VAL A 56 -0.69 -4.34 8.98
C VAL A 56 0.41 -4.12 10.00
N GLY A 57 1.25 -3.08 9.81
CA GLY A 57 2.32 -2.75 10.75
C GLY A 57 1.80 -2.45 12.14
N SER A 58 0.81 -1.58 12.26
CA SER A 58 0.23 -1.21 13.57
C SER A 58 -0.49 -2.38 14.26
N VAL A 59 -1.14 -3.24 13.49
CA VAL A 59 -1.92 -4.38 13.99
C VAL A 59 -1.04 -5.56 14.39
N MET A 60 -0.07 -5.91 13.55
CA MET A 60 0.73 -7.12 13.73
C MET A 60 1.97 -6.92 14.60
N ARG A 61 2.38 -5.68 14.81
CA ARG A 61 3.51 -5.35 15.68
C ARG A 61 3.43 -6.01 17.06
N PRO A 62 2.37 -5.83 17.87
CA PRO A 62 2.29 -6.48 19.19
C PRO A 62 2.23 -8.01 19.12
N VAL A 63 1.67 -8.57 18.04
CA VAL A 63 1.59 -10.02 17.83
C VAL A 63 2.98 -10.60 17.54
N THR A 64 3.70 -10.00 16.60
CA THR A 64 5.04 -10.46 16.21
C THR A 64 6.05 -10.31 17.35
N ASP A 65 5.97 -9.22 18.13
CA ASP A 65 6.84 -9.02 19.30
C ASP A 65 6.61 -10.09 20.36
N SER A 66 5.35 -10.40 20.67
CA SER A 66 5.02 -11.47 21.64
C SER A 66 5.51 -12.85 21.22
N HIS A 67 5.68 -13.06 19.91
CA HIS A 67 6.19 -14.32 19.33
C HIS A 67 7.69 -14.25 18.95
N LYS A 68 8.40 -13.20 19.39
CA LYS A 68 9.84 -13.04 19.17
C LYS A 68 10.23 -13.05 17.68
N VAL A 69 9.40 -12.47 16.82
CA VAL A 69 9.73 -12.18 15.42
C VAL A 69 10.36 -10.80 15.37
N SER A 70 11.50 -10.66 14.67
CA SER A 70 12.19 -9.37 14.59
C SER A 70 11.37 -8.31 13.87
N ARG A 71 11.59 -7.05 14.23
CA ARG A 71 10.98 -5.89 13.54
C ARG A 71 11.39 -5.82 12.07
N ALA A 72 12.64 -6.21 11.78
CA ALA A 72 13.14 -6.30 10.41
C ALA A 72 12.33 -7.32 9.58
N LYS A 73 12.02 -8.49 10.15
CA LYS A 73 11.22 -9.51 9.45
C LYS A 73 9.77 -9.09 9.31
N LEU A 74 9.20 -8.46 10.32
CA LEU A 74 7.87 -7.87 10.22
C LEU A 74 7.82 -6.86 9.07
N ALA A 75 8.77 -5.92 9.02
CA ALA A 75 8.85 -4.93 7.94
C ALA A 75 8.99 -5.59 6.56
N TYR A 76 9.83 -6.62 6.44
CA TYR A 76 9.99 -7.38 5.21
C TYR A 76 8.70 -8.04 4.74
N ILE A 77 7.95 -8.71 5.65
CA ILE A 77 6.68 -9.36 5.28
C ILE A 77 5.65 -8.32 4.84
N ILE A 78 5.57 -7.19 5.55
CA ILE A 78 4.65 -6.09 5.22
C ILE A 78 4.98 -5.51 3.85
N ASP A 79 6.22 -5.11 3.61
CA ASP A 79 6.67 -4.53 2.36
C ASP A 79 6.44 -5.49 1.18
N SER A 80 6.78 -6.76 1.38
CA SER A 80 6.62 -7.81 0.37
C SER A 80 5.16 -8.20 0.10
N THR A 81 4.21 -7.81 0.94
CA THR A 81 2.77 -8.05 0.74
C THR A 81 1.98 -6.78 0.43
N ALA A 82 2.58 -5.60 0.54
CA ALA A 82 1.92 -4.36 0.22
C ALA A 82 1.92 -4.10 -1.30
N ALA A 83 2.99 -3.54 -1.86
CA ALA A 83 3.08 -3.23 -3.27
C ALA A 83 2.94 -4.47 -4.18
N PRO A 84 3.57 -5.64 -3.90
CA PRO A 84 3.41 -6.83 -4.74
C PRO A 84 1.97 -7.35 -4.83
N ILE A 85 1.16 -7.24 -3.78
CA ILE A 85 -0.25 -7.62 -3.84
C ILE A 85 -1.06 -6.57 -4.57
N CYS A 86 -0.85 -5.28 -4.28
CA CYS A 86 -1.60 -4.19 -4.92
C CYS A 86 -1.40 -4.16 -6.45
N ILE A 87 -0.18 -4.48 -6.93
CA ILE A 87 0.12 -4.45 -8.37
C ILE A 87 -0.43 -5.65 -9.15
N ILE A 88 -0.93 -6.69 -8.47
CA ILE A 88 -1.62 -7.82 -9.11
C ILE A 88 -3.11 -7.86 -8.77
N ALA A 89 -3.56 -7.04 -7.82
CA ALA A 89 -4.97 -6.95 -7.46
C ALA A 89 -5.72 -6.05 -8.45
N PRO A 90 -6.75 -6.54 -9.13
CA PRO A 90 -7.45 -5.76 -10.17
C PRO A 90 -8.27 -4.60 -9.60
N ILE A 91 -8.49 -4.58 -8.29
CA ILE A 91 -9.23 -3.53 -7.58
C ILE A 91 -8.27 -2.90 -6.58
N SER A 92 -7.33 -2.09 -7.08
CA SER A 92 -6.33 -1.42 -6.24
C SER A 92 -6.02 -0.03 -6.79
N SER A 93 -5.37 0.79 -5.97
CA SER A 93 -4.84 2.11 -6.39
C SER A 93 -3.87 1.99 -7.56
N TRP A 94 -3.14 0.87 -7.66
CA TRP A 94 -2.22 0.59 -8.76
C TRP A 94 -2.91 0.27 -10.07
N ALA A 95 -3.97 -0.55 -10.03
CA ALA A 95 -4.78 -0.83 -11.21
C ALA A 95 -5.38 0.47 -11.79
N ALA A 96 -5.82 1.34 -10.90
CA ALA A 96 -6.31 2.65 -11.22
C ALA A 96 -5.26 3.54 -11.88
N ALA A 97 -4.08 3.64 -11.27
CA ALA A 97 -2.97 4.43 -11.82
C ALA A 97 -2.56 3.93 -13.21
N VAL A 98 -2.39 2.62 -13.39
CA VAL A 98 -2.05 2.05 -14.71
C VAL A 98 -3.12 2.38 -15.75
N ASN A 99 -4.41 2.32 -15.36
CA ASN A 99 -5.51 2.68 -16.27
C ASN A 99 -5.40 4.14 -16.75
N SER A 100 -5.00 5.06 -15.88
CA SER A 100 -4.89 6.49 -16.23
C SER A 100 -3.74 6.82 -17.16
N TYR A 101 -2.76 5.94 -17.31
CA TYR A 101 -1.60 6.13 -18.18
C TYR A 101 -1.76 5.53 -19.58
N VAL A 102 -2.83 4.76 -19.84
CA VAL A 102 -3.04 4.16 -21.15
C VAL A 102 -3.71 5.18 -22.08
N PRO A 103 -3.10 5.52 -23.24
CA PRO A 103 -3.69 6.42 -24.20
C PRO A 103 -5.04 5.93 -24.72
N ALA A 104 -5.97 6.86 -24.99
CA ALA A 104 -7.32 6.51 -25.47
C ALA A 104 -7.32 5.80 -26.84
N ASP A 105 -6.28 6.02 -27.65
CA ASP A 105 -6.06 5.43 -28.98
C ASP A 105 -5.31 4.10 -28.96
N ALA A 106 -4.92 3.60 -27.77
CA ALA A 106 -4.17 2.34 -27.62
C ALA A 106 -4.95 1.07 -28.06
N GLY A 107 -6.24 1.19 -28.38
CA GLY A 107 -7.08 0.08 -28.84
C GLY A 107 -7.42 -0.98 -27.78
N ILE A 108 -6.91 -0.80 -26.54
CA ILE A 108 -7.23 -1.64 -25.36
C ILE A 108 -7.48 -0.74 -24.16
N SER A 109 -8.38 -1.14 -23.26
CA SER A 109 -8.55 -0.39 -22.01
C SER A 109 -7.38 -0.65 -21.07
N GLY A 110 -7.05 0.35 -20.23
CA GLY A 110 -5.99 0.21 -19.24
C GLY A 110 -6.24 -0.93 -18.26
N PHE A 111 -7.51 -1.21 -17.92
CA PHE A 111 -7.88 -2.35 -17.10
C PHE A 111 -7.56 -3.70 -17.79
N GLN A 112 -7.84 -3.83 -19.09
CA GLN A 112 -7.47 -5.03 -19.84
C GLN A 112 -5.97 -5.19 -19.95
N LEU A 113 -5.24 -4.08 -20.16
CA LEU A 113 -3.77 -4.08 -20.13
C LEU A 113 -3.27 -4.54 -18.77
N PHE A 114 -3.77 -3.98 -17.69
CA PHE A 114 -3.41 -4.37 -16.34
C PHE A 114 -3.61 -5.87 -16.10
N LEU A 115 -4.80 -6.41 -16.42
CA LEU A 115 -5.06 -7.84 -16.25
C LEU A 115 -4.09 -8.72 -17.07
N ARG A 116 -3.73 -8.30 -18.30
CA ARG A 116 -2.78 -9.02 -19.14
C ARG A 116 -1.35 -8.99 -18.60
N THR A 117 -0.96 -7.95 -17.85
CA THR A 117 0.38 -7.85 -17.26
C THR A 117 0.56 -8.67 -15.99
N ILE A 118 -0.52 -9.05 -15.27
CA ILE A 118 -0.43 -9.81 -14.03
C ILE A 118 0.46 -11.07 -14.15
N PRO A 119 0.26 -11.98 -15.12
CA PRO A 119 1.09 -13.19 -15.21
C PRO A 119 2.55 -12.92 -15.58
N TYR A 120 2.86 -11.72 -16.09
CA TYR A 120 4.23 -11.31 -16.42
C TYR A 120 4.91 -10.52 -15.30
N ASN A 121 4.17 -10.19 -14.23
CA ASN A 121 4.73 -9.53 -13.06
C ASN A 121 5.46 -10.54 -12.16
N LEU A 122 6.60 -11.03 -12.68
CA LEU A 122 7.41 -12.05 -12.03
C LEU A 122 7.90 -11.60 -10.66
N TYR A 123 8.19 -10.29 -10.49
CA TYR A 123 8.60 -9.76 -9.19
C TYR A 123 7.54 -10.01 -8.12
N ALA A 124 6.30 -9.59 -8.36
CA ALA A 124 5.22 -9.77 -7.40
C ALA A 124 4.98 -11.25 -7.07
N ILE A 125 4.90 -12.09 -8.11
CA ILE A 125 4.64 -13.54 -7.95
C ILE A 125 5.76 -14.22 -7.17
N LEU A 126 7.03 -13.96 -7.53
CA LEU A 126 8.17 -14.58 -6.87
C LEU A 126 8.36 -14.05 -5.44
N THR A 127 8.10 -12.75 -5.20
CA THR A 127 8.18 -12.16 -3.86
C THR A 127 7.16 -12.79 -2.92
N ILE A 128 5.90 -12.93 -3.36
CA ILE A 128 4.86 -13.58 -2.56
C ILE A 128 5.21 -15.05 -2.29
N ALA A 129 5.69 -15.77 -3.31
CA ALA A 129 6.13 -17.16 -3.15
C ALA A 129 7.31 -17.26 -2.16
N MET A 130 8.26 -16.33 -2.22
CA MET A 130 9.41 -16.27 -1.32
C MET A 130 8.98 -16.00 0.13
N VAL A 131 8.08 -15.03 0.35
CA VAL A 131 7.56 -14.73 1.70
C VAL A 131 6.82 -15.93 2.27
N PHE A 132 5.98 -16.57 1.45
CA PHE A 132 5.29 -17.81 1.86
C PHE A 132 6.28 -18.89 2.25
N TYR A 133 7.33 -19.11 1.43
CA TYR A 133 8.38 -20.09 1.70
C TYR A 133 9.13 -19.79 3.01
N ILE A 134 9.53 -18.52 3.23
CA ILE A 134 10.22 -18.08 4.45
C ILE A 134 9.33 -18.29 5.68
N CYS A 135 8.05 -17.92 5.62
CA CYS A 135 7.10 -18.11 6.72
C CYS A 135 6.87 -19.58 7.03
N TYR A 136 6.87 -20.45 5.99
CA TYR A 136 6.63 -21.88 6.14
C TYR A 136 7.84 -22.63 6.70
N THR A 137 9.03 -22.34 6.16
CA THR A 137 10.26 -23.07 6.52
C THR A 137 10.98 -22.46 7.73
N GLY A 138 10.71 -21.18 8.04
CA GLY A 138 11.50 -20.43 9.03
C GLY A 138 12.95 -20.20 8.57
N PHE A 139 13.22 -20.32 7.26
CA PHE A 139 14.55 -20.12 6.70
C PHE A 139 14.90 -18.65 6.63
N ASP A 140 15.96 -18.28 7.33
CA ASP A 140 16.49 -16.91 7.32
C ASP A 140 17.95 -16.92 6.89
N PHE A 141 18.36 -15.92 6.11
CA PHE A 141 19.71 -15.79 5.59
C PHE A 141 20.23 -14.35 5.71
N GLY A 142 21.55 -14.21 5.60
CA GLY A 142 22.21 -12.89 5.66
C GLY A 142 21.90 -12.13 6.95
N GLN A 143 21.66 -10.84 6.84
CA GLN A 143 21.34 -9.96 7.96
C GLN A 143 20.01 -10.31 8.64
N MET A 144 19.03 -10.83 7.89
CA MET A 144 17.75 -11.22 8.46
C MET A 144 17.93 -12.33 9.52
N LYS A 145 18.84 -13.27 9.29
CA LYS A 145 19.14 -14.33 10.27
C LYS A 145 19.68 -13.73 11.58
N LEU A 146 20.55 -12.70 11.51
CA LEU A 146 21.06 -12.03 12.69
C LEU A 146 19.92 -11.39 13.49
N HIS A 147 19.02 -10.67 12.82
CA HIS A 147 17.86 -10.06 13.46
C HIS A 147 16.94 -11.09 14.12
N GLU A 148 16.71 -12.21 13.45
CA GLU A 148 15.85 -13.28 13.96
C GLU A 148 16.50 -14.05 15.12
N ASP A 149 17.81 -14.27 15.10
CA ASP A 149 18.56 -14.89 16.20
C ASP A 149 18.58 -14.01 17.45
N ASN A 150 18.63 -12.69 17.29
CA ASN A 150 18.53 -11.72 18.39
C ASN A 150 17.10 -11.62 18.93
N ALA A 151 16.11 -11.57 18.05
CA ALA A 151 14.70 -11.58 18.44
C ALA A 151 14.33 -12.83 19.24
N ALA A 152 14.88 -13.99 18.90
CA ALA A 152 14.69 -15.23 19.68
C ALA A 152 15.19 -15.08 21.13
N LYS A 153 16.23 -14.27 21.38
CA LYS A 153 16.77 -13.97 22.70
C LYS A 153 16.00 -12.85 23.42
N GLY A 154 15.05 -12.18 22.74
CA GLY A 154 14.22 -11.10 23.28
C GLY A 154 14.56 -9.71 22.75
N ASP A 155 15.64 -9.54 21.96
CA ASP A 155 15.99 -8.29 21.31
C ASP A 155 15.37 -8.24 19.89
N VAL A 156 14.20 -7.67 19.76
CA VAL A 156 13.47 -7.58 18.50
C VAL A 156 14.03 -6.52 17.54
N PHE A 157 14.91 -5.64 18.00
CA PHE A 157 15.48 -4.53 17.22
C PHE A 157 16.90 -4.78 16.72
N THR A 158 17.68 -5.62 17.38
CA THR A 158 19.10 -5.97 17.10
C THR A 158 20.10 -4.85 17.37
N THR A 159 19.74 -3.57 17.19
CA THR A 159 20.62 -2.42 17.47
C THR A 159 19.78 -1.17 17.79
N GLY A 160 20.04 -0.54 18.96
CA GLY A 160 19.63 0.85 19.23
C GLY A 160 18.13 1.15 19.17
N GLY A 161 17.26 0.16 19.36
CA GLY A 161 15.83 0.31 19.20
C GLY A 161 15.11 1.16 20.26
N GLU A 162 15.79 1.50 21.37
CA GLU A 162 15.20 2.27 22.46
C GLU A 162 14.71 3.67 22.03
N GLU A 163 15.37 4.30 21.06
CA GLU A 163 14.94 5.59 20.51
C GLU A 163 13.64 5.48 19.71
N PHE A 164 13.34 4.31 19.14
CA PHE A 164 12.12 4.06 18.36
C PHE A 164 10.92 3.65 19.22
N GLU A 165 11.12 3.20 20.44
CA GLU A 165 10.02 2.88 21.37
C GLU A 165 9.25 4.13 21.79
N GLN A 166 9.92 5.26 21.97
CA GLN A 166 9.31 6.52 22.42
C GLN A 166 8.33 7.14 21.40
N VAL A 167 8.45 6.79 20.11
CA VAL A 167 7.55 7.30 19.05
C VAL A 167 6.20 6.57 19.02
N SER A 168 6.03 5.51 19.78
CA SER A 168 4.91 4.57 19.65
C SER A 168 3.87 4.60 20.76
N GLU A 169 4.03 5.41 21.79
CA GLU A 169 3.01 5.57 22.85
C GLU A 169 1.91 6.53 22.41
N GLN A 170 1.15 6.14 21.39
CA GLN A 170 -0.16 6.75 21.17
C GLN A 170 -1.10 6.27 22.27
N GLU A 171 -1.85 7.20 22.89
CA GLU A 171 -2.92 6.88 23.83
C GLU A 171 -3.98 6.01 23.13
N VAL A 172 -3.86 4.71 23.28
CA VAL A 172 -4.76 3.73 22.69
C VAL A 172 -5.88 3.43 23.70
N ASN A 173 -7.14 3.47 23.26
CA ASN A 173 -8.25 3.09 24.12
C ASN A 173 -8.15 1.60 24.51
N PRO A 174 -8.03 1.27 25.81
CA PRO A 174 -7.92 -0.11 26.27
C PRO A 174 -9.20 -0.93 26.04
N ASN A 175 -10.34 -0.27 25.88
CA ASN A 175 -11.66 -0.90 25.69
C ASN A 175 -12.00 -1.14 24.20
N GLY A 176 -11.08 -0.87 23.28
CA GLY A 176 -11.25 -1.16 21.85
C GLY A 176 -11.55 -2.64 21.60
N LYS A 177 -12.35 -2.93 20.59
CA LYS A 177 -12.75 -4.27 20.16
C LYS A 177 -12.22 -4.55 18.77
N VAL A 178 -12.06 -5.83 18.41
CA VAL A 178 -11.64 -6.28 17.07
C VAL A 178 -12.55 -5.70 15.98
N ILE A 179 -13.83 -5.54 16.25
CA ILE A 179 -14.80 -4.94 15.32
C ILE A 179 -14.46 -3.50 14.95
N ASP A 180 -13.73 -2.78 15.80
CA ASP A 180 -13.33 -1.39 15.59
C ASP A 180 -12.18 -1.27 14.58
N LEU A 181 -11.57 -2.38 14.18
CA LEU A 181 -10.65 -2.49 13.04
C LEU A 181 -11.33 -3.15 11.84
N VAL A 182 -11.90 -4.34 12.03
CA VAL A 182 -12.37 -5.19 10.92
C VAL A 182 -13.53 -4.54 10.16
N LEU A 183 -14.47 -3.91 10.88
CA LEU A 183 -15.65 -3.35 10.23
C LEU A 183 -15.34 -2.10 9.40
N PRO A 184 -14.54 -1.13 9.84
CA PRO A 184 -14.08 -0.02 8.99
C PRO A 184 -13.32 -0.48 7.73
N VAL A 185 -12.44 -1.48 7.85
CA VAL A 185 -11.71 -2.04 6.70
C VAL A 185 -12.68 -2.69 5.72
N ALA A 186 -13.65 -3.47 6.19
CA ALA A 186 -14.67 -4.06 5.34
C ALA A 186 -15.53 -3.00 4.64
N VAL A 187 -15.94 -1.95 5.37
CA VAL A 187 -16.69 -0.82 4.80
C VAL A 187 -15.86 -0.09 3.75
N LEU A 188 -14.57 0.13 3.98
CA LEU A 188 -13.68 0.74 3.00
C LEU A 188 -13.63 -0.07 1.71
N ILE A 189 -13.44 -1.38 1.79
CA ILE A 189 -13.37 -2.27 0.62
C ILE A 189 -14.70 -2.26 -0.14
N VAL A 190 -15.81 -2.46 0.56
CA VAL A 190 -17.14 -2.50 -0.07
C VAL A 190 -17.50 -1.16 -0.70
N SER A 191 -17.24 -0.04 -0.02
CA SER A 191 -17.51 1.29 -0.57
C SER A 191 -16.56 1.66 -1.71
N ALA A 192 -15.30 1.20 -1.71
CA ALA A 192 -14.38 1.39 -2.83
C ALA A 192 -14.87 0.65 -4.07
N ILE A 193 -15.24 -0.63 -3.93
CA ILE A 193 -15.81 -1.42 -5.01
C ILE A 193 -17.10 -0.76 -5.54
N GLY A 194 -18.00 -0.37 -4.64
CA GLY A 194 -19.25 0.29 -5.02
C GLY A 194 -19.04 1.62 -5.74
N ALA A 195 -18.10 2.44 -5.28
CA ALA A 195 -17.76 3.71 -5.91
C ALA A 195 -17.10 3.53 -7.28
N MET A 196 -16.21 2.54 -7.45
CA MET A 196 -15.60 2.23 -8.75
C MET A 196 -16.65 1.79 -9.77
N VAL A 197 -17.57 0.91 -9.37
CA VAL A 197 -18.69 0.51 -10.24
C VAL A 197 -19.58 1.72 -10.57
N TYR A 198 -19.90 2.56 -9.59
CA TYR A 198 -20.74 3.74 -9.78
C TYR A 198 -20.10 4.76 -10.73
N THR A 199 -18.82 5.11 -10.53
CA THR A 199 -18.12 6.06 -11.42
C THR A 199 -17.96 5.51 -12.83
N GLY A 200 -17.75 4.20 -12.99
CA GLY A 200 -17.71 3.56 -14.30
C GLY A 200 -19.06 3.60 -15.04
N PHE A 201 -20.18 3.39 -14.35
CA PHE A 201 -21.50 3.56 -14.96
C PHE A 201 -21.81 5.02 -15.31
N LEU A 202 -21.35 5.98 -14.50
CA LEU A 202 -21.44 7.41 -14.88
C LEU A 202 -20.62 7.73 -16.12
N GLY A 203 -19.51 7.00 -16.34
CA GLY A 203 -18.68 7.08 -17.54
C GLY A 203 -19.30 6.41 -18.78
N GLY A 204 -20.52 5.85 -18.68
CA GLY A 204 -21.24 5.25 -19.80
C GLY A 204 -20.98 3.75 -20.00
N ALA A 205 -20.54 3.04 -19.00
CA ALA A 205 -20.34 1.58 -19.08
C ALA A 205 -21.66 0.82 -19.11
N ASP A 206 -21.74 -0.21 -19.97
CA ASP A 206 -22.96 -1.04 -20.15
C ASP A 206 -23.04 -2.22 -19.17
N ASN A 207 -21.92 -2.59 -18.53
CA ASN A 207 -21.85 -3.72 -17.61
C ASN A 207 -20.81 -3.49 -16.52
N VAL A 208 -20.83 -4.31 -15.46
CA VAL A 208 -19.94 -4.19 -14.30
C VAL A 208 -18.45 -4.29 -14.69
N ILE A 209 -18.11 -5.15 -15.66
CA ILE A 209 -16.72 -5.33 -16.09
C ILE A 209 -16.21 -4.08 -16.81
N SER A 210 -17.03 -3.52 -17.73
CA SER A 210 -16.69 -2.27 -18.41
C SER A 210 -16.73 -1.08 -17.46
N ALA A 211 -17.57 -1.10 -16.42
CA ALA A 211 -17.59 -0.09 -15.39
C ALA A 211 -16.27 -0.07 -14.59
N PHE A 212 -15.75 -1.24 -14.21
CA PHE A 212 -14.42 -1.32 -13.60
C PHE A 212 -13.30 -0.86 -14.55
N ALA A 213 -13.40 -1.20 -15.83
CA ALA A 213 -12.42 -0.81 -16.83
C ALA A 213 -12.35 0.70 -17.08
N GLY A 214 -13.48 1.40 -16.92
CA GLY A 214 -13.63 2.84 -17.17
C GLY A 214 -13.85 3.66 -15.89
N CYS A 215 -13.61 3.09 -14.69
CA CYS A 215 -13.86 3.79 -13.44
C CYS A 215 -12.85 4.93 -13.19
N ASP A 216 -13.34 6.01 -12.59
CA ASP A 216 -12.47 7.00 -11.94
C ASP A 216 -12.09 6.51 -10.55
N ALA A 217 -10.97 5.82 -10.48
CA ALA A 217 -10.57 5.16 -9.24
C ALA A 217 -10.02 6.14 -8.20
N GLU A 218 -9.44 7.26 -8.61
CA GLU A 218 -8.96 8.29 -7.66
C GLU A 218 -10.15 8.89 -6.91
N THR A 219 -11.17 9.33 -7.64
CA THR A 219 -12.43 9.82 -7.07
C THR A 219 -13.13 8.75 -6.26
N SER A 220 -13.16 7.51 -6.74
CA SER A 220 -13.79 6.38 -6.03
C SER A 220 -13.14 6.08 -4.68
N LEU A 221 -11.81 6.12 -4.59
CA LEU A 221 -11.07 5.93 -3.34
C LEU A 221 -11.30 7.08 -2.35
N ILE A 222 -11.41 8.32 -2.84
CA ILE A 222 -11.77 9.48 -2.00
C ILE A 222 -13.18 9.27 -1.43
N PHE A 223 -14.15 8.95 -2.26
CA PHE A 223 -15.53 8.66 -1.84
C PHE A 223 -15.58 7.54 -0.80
N ALA A 224 -14.92 6.43 -1.06
CA ALA A 224 -14.87 5.29 -0.14
C ALA A 224 -14.26 5.68 1.22
N SER A 225 -13.20 6.49 1.20
CA SER A 225 -12.56 6.97 2.43
C SER A 225 -13.47 7.90 3.22
N VAL A 226 -14.18 8.83 2.55
CA VAL A 226 -15.15 9.72 3.21
C VAL A 226 -16.30 8.93 3.82
N VAL A 227 -16.89 8.00 3.08
CA VAL A 227 -17.96 7.12 3.57
C VAL A 227 -17.48 6.34 4.79
N THR A 228 -16.26 5.81 4.75
CA THR A 228 -15.68 5.05 5.87
C THR A 228 -15.43 5.94 7.09
N ILE A 229 -14.93 7.16 6.92
CA ILE A 229 -14.74 8.12 8.03
C ILE A 229 -16.09 8.46 8.68
N LEU A 230 -17.12 8.74 7.88
CA LEU A 230 -18.48 8.99 8.40
C LEU A 230 -19.04 7.77 9.11
N PHE A 231 -18.83 6.59 8.56
CA PHE A 231 -19.20 5.34 9.21
C PHE A 231 -18.48 5.14 10.55
N MET A 232 -17.17 5.40 10.61
CA MET A 232 -16.39 5.32 11.86
C MET A 232 -16.90 6.34 12.88
N MET A 233 -17.26 7.54 12.45
CA MET A 233 -17.87 8.53 13.32
C MET A 233 -19.19 8.00 13.92
N ALA A 234 -20.06 7.43 13.10
CA ALA A 234 -21.33 6.83 13.53
C ALA A 234 -21.13 5.58 14.41
N LEU A 235 -20.03 4.84 14.21
CA LEU A 235 -19.73 3.65 15.00
C LEU A 235 -19.08 3.98 16.35
N TYR A 236 -18.14 4.92 16.38
CA TYR A 236 -17.30 5.17 17.57
C TYR A 236 -17.93 6.14 18.57
N LEU A 237 -18.59 7.22 18.10
CA LEU A 237 -19.13 8.24 18.99
C LEU A 237 -20.31 7.74 19.83
N PRO A 238 -21.34 7.04 19.29
CA PRO A 238 -22.44 6.54 20.10
C PRO A 238 -21.98 5.48 21.11
N ARG A 239 -20.97 4.69 20.74
CA ARG A 239 -20.38 3.67 21.61
C ARG A 239 -19.38 4.25 22.61
N LYS A 240 -19.13 5.56 22.57
CA LYS A 240 -18.15 6.26 23.41
C LYS A 240 -16.75 5.62 23.36
N VAL A 241 -16.38 5.05 22.22
CA VAL A 241 -15.05 4.48 22.00
C VAL A 241 -14.02 5.59 21.96
N ILE A 242 -14.35 6.70 21.27
CA ILE A 242 -13.57 7.94 21.28
C ILE A 242 -14.51 9.14 21.49
N THR A 243 -13.95 10.24 22.02
CA THR A 243 -14.69 11.50 22.15
C THR A 243 -14.69 12.25 20.81
N PHE A 244 -15.67 13.15 20.61
CA PHE A 244 -15.71 13.98 19.38
C PHE A 244 -14.43 14.81 19.21
N LYS A 245 -13.89 15.36 20.31
CA LYS A 245 -12.61 16.08 20.28
C LYS A 245 -11.49 15.17 19.80
N SER A 246 -11.35 13.99 20.39
CA SER A 246 -10.33 13.01 20.00
C SER A 246 -10.48 12.54 18.54
N PHE A 247 -11.72 12.45 18.04
CA PHE A 247 -11.99 12.16 16.64
C PHE A 247 -11.43 13.25 15.73
N MET A 248 -11.69 14.52 16.05
CA MET A 248 -11.18 15.67 15.28
C MET A 248 -9.64 15.77 15.34
N ASP A 249 -9.05 15.53 16.51
CA ASP A 249 -7.59 15.48 16.67
C ASP A 249 -6.95 14.40 15.78
N SER A 250 -7.60 13.24 15.64
CA SER A 250 -7.14 12.14 14.78
C SER A 250 -7.10 12.51 13.29
N LEU A 251 -7.90 13.46 12.83
CA LEU A 251 -7.82 13.96 11.45
C LEU A 251 -6.47 14.64 11.21
N SER A 252 -6.02 15.45 12.16
CA SER A 252 -4.71 16.10 12.11
C SER A 252 -3.55 15.11 12.25
N GLU A 253 -3.70 14.11 13.12
CA GLU A 253 -2.71 13.05 13.32
C GLU A 253 -2.55 12.20 12.05
N GLY A 254 -3.66 11.82 11.41
CA GLY A 254 -3.64 11.07 10.16
C GLY A 254 -3.02 11.85 9.00
N PHE A 255 -3.25 13.17 8.93
CA PHE A 255 -2.55 14.03 7.97
C PHE A 255 -1.04 13.98 8.20
N LYS A 256 -0.59 14.20 9.44
CA LYS A 256 0.84 14.18 9.81
C LYS A 256 1.50 12.85 9.47
N LEU A 257 0.79 11.74 9.64
CA LEU A 257 1.27 10.40 9.32
C LEU A 257 1.62 10.26 7.82
N MET A 258 0.86 10.95 6.95
CA MET A 258 1.03 10.88 5.49
C MET A 258 1.98 11.94 4.92
N VAL A 259 2.41 12.92 5.71
CA VAL A 259 3.30 14.00 5.24
C VAL A 259 4.56 13.46 4.53
N PRO A 260 5.31 12.46 5.06
CA PRO A 260 6.48 11.95 4.37
C PRO A 260 6.16 11.39 2.98
N ALA A 261 5.12 10.57 2.85
CA ALA A 261 4.70 10.00 1.58
C ALA A 261 4.23 11.06 0.57
N VAL A 262 3.42 12.02 1.03
CA VAL A 262 2.97 13.14 0.19
C VAL A 262 4.15 14.00 -0.26
N THR A 263 5.13 14.24 0.60
CA THR A 263 6.32 15.03 0.27
C THR A 263 7.13 14.35 -0.84
N ILE A 264 7.34 13.04 -0.76
CA ILE A 264 8.03 12.26 -1.81
C ILE A 264 7.29 12.41 -3.14
N LEU A 265 5.96 12.24 -3.14
CA LEU A 265 5.16 12.37 -4.36
C LEU A 265 5.22 13.78 -4.96
N VAL A 266 5.15 14.82 -4.13
CA VAL A 266 5.28 16.22 -4.61
C VAL A 266 6.63 16.44 -5.28
N PHE A 267 7.72 15.98 -4.69
CA PHE A 267 9.03 16.07 -5.32
C PHE A 267 9.12 15.26 -6.61
N ALA A 268 8.56 14.06 -6.66
CA ALA A 268 8.52 13.25 -7.87
C ALA A 268 7.75 13.94 -8.99
N TRP A 269 6.58 14.51 -8.71
CA TRP A 269 5.81 15.28 -9.70
C TRP A 269 6.52 16.55 -10.15
N THR A 270 7.18 17.26 -9.24
CA THR A 270 7.98 18.42 -9.58
C THR A 270 9.11 18.07 -10.52
N LEU A 271 9.83 16.99 -10.24
CA LEU A 271 10.93 16.51 -11.05
C LEU A 271 10.45 16.06 -12.44
N LYS A 272 9.29 15.36 -12.50
CA LYS A 272 8.63 15.03 -13.79
C LYS A 272 8.30 16.32 -14.57
N GLY A 273 7.67 17.30 -13.94
CA GLY A 273 7.31 18.56 -14.58
C GLY A 273 8.53 19.33 -15.14
N VAL A 274 9.66 19.28 -14.44
CA VAL A 274 10.93 19.85 -14.94
C VAL A 274 11.43 19.05 -16.16
N GLY A 275 11.39 17.72 -16.11
CA GLY A 275 11.77 16.85 -17.22
C GLY A 275 10.92 17.11 -18.47
N ASP A 276 9.61 17.24 -18.31
CA ASP A 276 8.68 17.56 -19.40
C ASP A 276 8.98 18.96 -19.99
N ALA A 277 9.20 19.96 -19.12
CA ALA A 277 9.55 21.33 -19.56
C ALA A 277 10.91 21.40 -20.31
N MET A 278 11.83 20.52 -19.98
CA MET A 278 13.13 20.39 -20.67
C MET A 278 13.04 19.59 -21.98
N GLY A 279 11.91 19.02 -22.33
CA GLY A 279 11.73 18.22 -23.53
C GLY A 279 12.48 16.86 -23.45
N LEU A 280 12.59 16.28 -22.25
CA LEU A 280 13.34 15.05 -22.04
C LEU A 280 12.81 13.89 -22.89
N ALA A 281 11.48 13.76 -23.00
CA ALA A 281 10.84 12.72 -23.82
C ALA A 281 11.19 12.85 -25.30
N GLN A 282 11.17 14.08 -25.85
CA GLN A 282 11.53 14.36 -27.24
C GLN A 282 13.03 14.11 -27.49
N PHE A 283 13.88 14.49 -26.52
CA PHE A 283 15.31 14.20 -26.61
C PHE A 283 15.59 12.70 -26.65
N VAL A 284 15.03 11.93 -25.74
CA VAL A 284 15.16 10.47 -25.72
C VAL A 284 14.61 9.85 -26.99
N GLY A 285 13.43 10.31 -27.48
CA GLY A 285 12.82 9.87 -28.71
C GLY A 285 13.71 10.12 -29.95
N SER A 286 14.39 11.27 -30.02
CA SER A 286 15.31 11.57 -31.11
C SER A 286 16.56 10.66 -31.10
N VAL A 287 17.14 10.46 -29.90
CA VAL A 287 18.34 9.58 -29.76
C VAL A 287 18.03 8.13 -30.12
N VAL A 288 16.84 7.66 -29.77
CA VAL A 288 16.38 6.29 -30.05
C VAL A 288 15.93 6.14 -31.50
N GLY A 289 15.21 7.14 -32.06
CA GLY A 289 14.67 7.10 -33.42
C GLY A 289 15.74 7.00 -34.49
N ASP A 290 16.89 7.62 -34.26
CA ASP A 290 18.04 7.58 -35.19
C ASP A 290 18.79 6.21 -35.22
N HIS A 291 18.48 5.33 -34.24
CA HIS A 291 19.15 4.04 -34.09
C HIS A 291 18.12 2.90 -33.97
N ALA A 292 17.54 2.49 -35.10
CA ALA A 292 16.51 1.43 -35.14
C ALA A 292 16.94 0.10 -34.46
N SER A 293 18.26 -0.21 -34.49
CA SER A 293 18.80 -1.37 -33.76
C SER A 293 18.87 -1.18 -32.25
N ALA A 294 18.85 0.06 -31.76
CA ALA A 294 18.83 0.35 -30.32
C ALA A 294 17.42 0.17 -29.70
N SER A 295 16.36 0.20 -30.51
CA SER A 295 15.00 0.06 -30.05
C SER A 295 14.73 -1.26 -29.28
N ILE A 296 15.44 -2.33 -29.61
CA ILE A 296 15.36 -3.63 -28.95
C ILE A 296 15.87 -3.57 -27.50
N PHE A 297 16.74 -2.62 -27.17
CA PHE A 297 17.29 -2.43 -25.84
C PHE A 297 16.46 -1.46 -24.96
N ILE A 298 15.51 -0.73 -25.56
CA ILE A 298 14.68 0.25 -24.82
C ILE A 298 14.02 -0.36 -23.58
N PRO A 299 13.36 -1.54 -23.63
CA PRO A 299 12.76 -2.12 -22.44
C PRO A 299 13.77 -2.37 -21.32
N VAL A 300 14.99 -2.80 -21.67
CA VAL A 300 16.05 -3.07 -20.67
C VAL A 300 16.55 -1.76 -20.06
N VAL A 301 16.76 -0.73 -20.88
CA VAL A 301 17.20 0.60 -20.42
C VAL A 301 16.12 1.23 -19.52
N LEU A 302 14.86 1.21 -19.94
CA LEU A 302 13.74 1.70 -19.14
C LEU A 302 13.64 0.96 -17.82
N PHE A 303 13.79 -0.36 -17.82
CA PHE A 303 13.80 -1.17 -16.60
C PHE A 303 14.95 -0.75 -15.66
N ALA A 304 16.17 -0.59 -16.18
CA ALA A 304 17.32 -0.19 -15.38
C ALA A 304 17.13 1.22 -14.78
N VAL A 305 16.64 2.17 -15.57
CA VAL A 305 16.32 3.53 -15.10
C VAL A 305 15.21 3.49 -14.04
N ALA A 306 14.17 2.71 -14.28
CA ALA A 306 13.06 2.54 -13.35
C ALA A 306 13.51 1.97 -11.99
N VAL A 307 14.37 0.95 -12.00
CA VAL A 307 14.98 0.37 -10.79
C VAL A 307 15.82 1.41 -10.05
N PHE A 308 16.65 2.17 -10.76
CA PHE A 308 17.47 3.22 -10.16
C PHE A 308 16.61 4.32 -9.53
N LEU A 309 15.57 4.80 -10.22
CA LEU A 309 14.65 5.81 -9.71
C LEU A 309 13.86 5.30 -8.49
N SER A 310 13.32 4.10 -8.56
CA SER A 310 12.60 3.47 -7.45
C SER A 310 13.48 3.33 -6.20
N PHE A 311 14.73 2.89 -6.40
CA PHE A 311 15.69 2.76 -5.32
C PHE A 311 16.05 4.11 -4.70
N SER A 312 16.29 5.13 -5.53
CA SER A 312 16.71 6.46 -5.06
C SER A 312 15.57 7.24 -4.40
N THR A 313 14.33 7.05 -4.84
CA THR A 313 13.14 7.73 -4.26
C THR A 313 12.48 6.93 -3.14
N GLY A 314 12.82 5.66 -2.99
CA GLY A 314 12.19 4.77 -2.03
C GLY A 314 10.72 4.45 -2.33
N THR A 315 10.26 4.73 -3.57
CA THR A 315 8.88 4.47 -3.99
C THR A 315 8.78 4.12 -5.47
N SER A 316 7.90 3.18 -5.80
CA SER A 316 7.62 2.80 -7.19
C SER A 316 6.76 3.84 -7.94
N TRP A 317 6.08 4.73 -7.22
CA TRP A 317 5.29 5.80 -7.84
C TRP A 317 6.14 6.78 -8.64
N GLY A 318 7.34 7.11 -8.16
CA GLY A 318 8.28 7.94 -8.91
C GLY A 318 8.62 7.34 -10.27
N CYS A 319 8.84 6.03 -10.34
CA CYS A 319 9.11 5.31 -11.57
C CYS A 319 7.95 5.40 -12.58
N LEU A 320 6.72 5.15 -12.15
CA LEU A 320 5.52 5.24 -13.01
C LEU A 320 5.36 6.63 -13.61
N LEU A 321 5.58 7.68 -12.83
CA LEU A 321 5.49 9.07 -13.30
C LEU A 321 6.51 9.41 -14.37
N TYR A 322 7.72 8.83 -14.30
CA TYR A 322 8.81 9.09 -15.26
C TYR A 322 8.73 8.27 -16.53
N THR A 323 8.18 7.06 -16.46
CA THR A 323 8.19 6.12 -17.58
C THR A 323 6.89 6.12 -18.39
N SER A 324 5.86 6.81 -17.92
CA SER A 324 4.56 6.86 -18.57
C SER A 324 4.43 8.11 -19.45
N PRO A 325 3.90 8.03 -20.68
CA PRO A 325 3.56 9.20 -21.47
C PRO A 325 2.50 10.04 -20.76
N SER A 326 2.65 11.36 -20.82
CA SER A 326 1.65 12.26 -20.26
C SER A 326 0.37 12.22 -21.11
N PRO A 327 -0.85 12.22 -20.50
CA PRO A 327 -2.10 12.34 -21.25
C PRO A 327 -2.23 13.66 -22.03
N ARG A 328 -1.29 14.61 -21.83
CA ARG A 328 -1.24 15.89 -22.55
C ARG A 328 -0.39 15.83 -23.83
N ASP A 329 0.33 14.73 -24.06
CA ASP A 329 1.23 14.57 -25.20
C ASP A 329 0.62 13.65 -26.28
N ALA A 330 -0.67 13.27 -26.11
CA ALA A 330 -1.46 12.50 -27.08
C ALA A 330 -2.42 13.38 -27.87
#